data_70f0c0b50e86ad4d646c9e1a1b701e27
#
_entry.id   70f0c0b50e86ad4d646c9e1a1b701e27
#
_cell.length_a   1.000
_cell.length_b   1.000
_cell.length_c   1.000
_cell.angle_alpha   90.00
_cell.angle_beta   90.00
_cell.angle_gamma   90.00
#
_symmetry.space_group_name_H-M   'P 1'
#
loop_
_entity.id
_entity.type
_entity.pdbx_description
1 polymer ?
#
loop_
_entity_poly.entity_id
_entity_poly.type
_entity_poly.pdbx_seq_one_letter_code
_entity_poly.pdbx_strand_id
1 'polypeptide(L)'
;AGDNAVVTLLHDYTGSDKIYSGSRSGTLDLAGRTYTYTGSDAIVDVNYENVGLTIQNGTLEGTSPEADGARVLYSNSSLTLEGVTVGVEGEDIYGIVTNGTNVKNAIALKNSTLNVPNGNGIYFPSTGTVTIENSIINAKYVGVQMCAGSLAVRGAQTAITVTGRHENKTGDDGVIGDGAAISIVEREGYQDLGTVTIEDGTFKSAESVDAVKAYAFNNANKTEEAWPTAGEVVSVSGGTFSAEVPEALCQDGYVAVKDENGSFVVGKDPAKTFVAQIGDREFTTIQGAIDAAGSGDTVRIKPGTYADDLTISKKITLLGSGADEAGTILTGTVSVAADGVTLDGIWFQQTYSEQDSKDQG
;
A
#
# COMPACT_ATOMS: atom_id res chain seq x y z
N ALA A 1 5.63 -16.04 28.22
CA ALA A 1 4.26 -16.26 27.77
C ALA A 1 4.22 -17.43 26.78
N GLY A 2 3.06 -18.08 26.63
CA GLY A 2 2.84 -19.09 25.60
C GLY A 2 2.75 -18.45 24.21
N ASP A 3 2.65 -19.27 23.16
CA ASP A 3 2.39 -18.79 21.81
C ASP A 3 0.98 -18.16 21.72
N ASN A 4 0.85 -17.04 21.01
CA ASN A 4 -0.37 -16.22 20.94
C ASN A 4 -0.88 -15.68 22.31
N ALA A 5 0.02 -15.55 23.29
CA ALA A 5 -0.35 -14.97 24.58
C ALA A 5 -0.63 -13.47 24.47
N VAL A 6 -1.55 -13.00 25.30
CA VAL A 6 -1.78 -11.57 25.54
C VAL A 6 -1.08 -11.19 26.84
N VAL A 7 -0.22 -10.18 26.78
CA VAL A 7 0.46 -9.57 27.92
C VAL A 7 -0.09 -8.16 28.08
N THR A 8 -0.58 -7.83 29.27
CA THR A 8 -1.15 -6.50 29.56
C THR A 8 -0.21 -5.68 30.41
N LEU A 9 0.05 -4.45 30.01
CA LEU A 9 0.84 -3.50 30.80
C LEU A 9 -0.02 -2.96 31.95
N LEU A 10 0.38 -3.21 33.19
CA LEU A 10 -0.41 -2.83 34.35
C LEU A 10 -0.16 -1.39 34.84
N HIS A 11 1.02 -0.86 34.56
CA HIS A 11 1.47 0.50 34.94
C HIS A 11 2.28 1.09 33.82
N ASP A 12 2.43 2.41 33.79
CA ASP A 12 3.36 3.06 32.89
C ASP A 12 4.78 2.54 33.18
N TYR A 13 5.54 2.38 32.13
CA TYR A 13 6.92 1.91 32.19
C TYR A 13 7.87 3.00 31.70
N THR A 14 8.99 3.17 32.37
CA THR A 14 10.11 3.98 31.89
C THR A 14 11.41 3.24 32.15
N GLY A 15 12.17 2.97 31.10
CA GLY A 15 13.43 2.24 31.23
C GLY A 15 14.06 1.89 29.88
N SER A 16 15.15 1.16 29.91
CA SER A 16 15.95 0.79 28.75
C SER A 16 15.68 -0.64 28.24
N ASP A 17 14.70 -1.33 28.79
CA ASP A 17 14.32 -2.65 28.28
C ASP A 17 13.50 -2.47 27.00
N LYS A 18 13.88 -3.14 25.93
CA LYS A 18 13.12 -3.13 24.68
C LYS A 18 12.02 -4.19 24.66
N ILE A 19 10.96 -3.93 23.91
CA ILE A 19 9.91 -4.92 23.66
C ILE A 19 10.44 -5.90 22.62
N TYR A 20 10.57 -7.15 23.02
CA TYR A 20 11.13 -8.21 22.19
C TYR A 20 10.19 -9.40 22.10
N SER A 21 9.81 -9.78 20.87
CA SER A 21 8.85 -10.88 20.65
C SER A 21 9.45 -12.26 20.94
N GLY A 22 10.77 -12.42 20.86
CA GLY A 22 11.40 -13.73 20.88
C GLY A 22 10.91 -14.58 19.70
N SER A 23 10.89 -15.89 19.86
CA SER A 23 10.47 -16.85 18.83
C SER A 23 8.97 -17.20 18.89
N ARG A 24 8.13 -16.32 19.46
CA ARG A 24 6.71 -16.58 19.67
C ARG A 24 5.86 -15.39 19.26
N SER A 25 4.75 -15.69 18.62
CA SER A 25 3.71 -14.70 18.34
C SER A 25 2.96 -14.32 19.61
N GLY A 26 2.46 -13.07 19.68
CA GLY A 26 1.72 -12.60 20.84
C GLY A 26 1.19 -11.19 20.68
N THR A 27 0.46 -10.76 21.71
CA THR A 27 -0.09 -9.41 21.81
C THR A 27 0.42 -8.73 23.07
N LEU A 28 0.91 -7.51 22.94
CA LEU A 28 1.13 -6.59 24.06
C LEU A 28 -0.01 -5.57 24.09
N ASP A 29 -0.86 -5.68 25.08
CA ASP A 29 -1.91 -4.69 25.34
C ASP A 29 -1.37 -3.64 26.33
N LEU A 30 -1.19 -2.41 25.85
CA LEU A 30 -0.74 -1.31 26.68
C LEU A 30 -1.84 -0.81 27.63
N ALA A 31 -3.09 -1.20 27.43
CA ALA A 31 -4.23 -0.89 28.30
C ALA A 31 -4.36 0.61 28.63
N GLY A 32 -4.10 1.46 27.67
CA GLY A 32 -4.09 2.93 27.81
C GLY A 32 -2.85 3.50 28.50
N ARG A 33 -1.82 2.69 28.72
CA ARG A 33 -0.55 3.08 29.39
C ARG A 33 0.50 3.55 28.40
N THR A 34 1.52 4.22 28.97
CA THR A 34 2.70 4.66 28.23
C THR A 34 3.89 3.75 28.54
N TYR A 35 4.56 3.29 27.48
CA TYR A 35 5.83 2.62 27.55
C TYR A 35 6.92 3.57 27.04
N THR A 36 7.69 4.17 27.96
CA THR A 36 8.77 5.10 27.64
C THR A 36 10.10 4.38 27.62
N TYR A 37 10.70 4.29 26.44
CA TYR A 37 12.00 3.66 26.23
C TYR A 37 13.11 4.70 26.25
N THR A 38 14.12 4.47 27.08
CA THR A 38 15.27 5.36 27.28
C THR A 38 16.59 4.82 26.71
N GLY A 39 16.54 3.65 26.07
CA GLY A 39 17.70 3.02 25.44
C GLY A 39 18.02 3.64 24.07
N SER A 40 19.14 3.25 23.49
CA SER A 40 19.67 3.75 22.22
C SER A 40 19.39 2.86 21.01
N ASP A 41 18.63 1.78 21.17
CA ASP A 41 18.27 0.81 20.11
C ASP A 41 16.77 0.91 19.77
N ALA A 42 16.23 -0.02 19.01
CA ALA A 42 14.80 -0.07 18.71
C ALA A 42 13.96 -0.31 19.97
N ILE A 43 12.85 0.42 20.13
CA ILE A 43 11.88 0.19 21.21
C ILE A 43 11.29 -1.21 21.06
N VAL A 44 10.96 -1.60 19.83
CA VAL A 44 10.35 -2.89 19.49
C VAL A 44 11.24 -3.62 18.51
N ASP A 45 11.50 -4.89 18.79
CA ASP A 45 12.32 -5.76 17.96
C ASP A 45 11.58 -7.09 17.71
N VAL A 46 11.16 -7.31 16.46
CA VAL A 46 10.53 -8.55 15.99
C VAL A 46 11.51 -9.23 15.05
N ASN A 47 12.47 -9.98 15.57
CA ASN A 47 13.64 -10.46 14.84
C ASN A 47 13.63 -11.96 14.51
N TYR A 48 12.48 -12.62 14.61
CA TYR A 48 12.34 -14.03 14.22
C TYR A 48 11.37 -14.17 13.07
N GLU A 49 11.74 -14.96 12.09
CA GLU A 49 10.86 -15.29 10.96
C GLU A 49 9.58 -16.01 11.43
N ASN A 50 8.48 -15.73 10.77
CA ASN A 50 7.16 -16.32 11.04
C ASN A 50 6.59 -16.03 12.44
N VAL A 51 7.04 -14.95 13.06
CA VAL A 51 6.53 -14.46 14.34
C VAL A 51 5.68 -13.22 14.10
N GLY A 52 4.52 -13.13 14.74
CA GLY A 52 3.64 -11.95 14.73
C GLY A 52 3.59 -11.28 16.09
N LEU A 53 3.87 -9.99 16.17
CA LEU A 53 3.66 -9.17 17.35
C LEU A 53 2.56 -8.15 17.05
N THR A 54 1.51 -8.15 17.86
CA THR A 54 0.52 -7.08 17.91
C THR A 54 0.78 -6.23 19.14
N ILE A 55 0.82 -4.90 18.98
CA ILE A 55 0.82 -3.94 20.08
C ILE A 55 -0.44 -3.13 19.96
N GLN A 56 -1.17 -2.99 21.06
CA GLN A 56 -2.47 -2.32 21.03
C GLN A 56 -2.72 -1.39 22.22
N ASN A 57 -3.61 -0.41 22.01
CA ASN A 57 -4.27 0.38 23.04
C ASN A 57 -3.32 1.16 23.97
N GLY A 58 -2.51 2.09 23.45
CA GLY A 58 -1.66 2.91 24.33
C GLY A 58 -0.57 3.68 23.59
N THR A 59 0.49 4.02 24.31
CA THR A 59 1.56 4.88 23.81
C THR A 59 2.92 4.22 23.94
N LEU A 60 3.73 4.32 22.89
CA LEU A 60 5.15 3.99 22.87
C LEU A 60 5.94 5.29 22.68
N GLU A 61 6.86 5.58 23.56
CA GLU A 61 7.73 6.77 23.47
C GLU A 61 9.19 6.36 23.48
N GLY A 62 9.98 6.93 22.58
CA GLY A 62 11.44 6.83 22.55
C GLY A 62 12.07 8.19 22.79
N THR A 63 12.87 8.29 23.85
CA THR A 63 13.43 9.57 24.32
C THR A 63 14.94 9.69 24.12
N SER A 64 15.58 8.77 23.43
CA SER A 64 17.03 8.83 23.21
C SER A 64 17.39 9.70 22.02
N PRO A 65 18.04 10.86 22.22
CA PRO A 65 18.49 11.71 21.12
C PRO A 65 19.78 11.21 20.43
N GLU A 66 20.48 10.24 21.02
CA GLU A 66 21.79 9.75 20.56
C GLU A 66 21.72 8.51 19.66
N ALA A 67 20.54 8.13 19.26
CA ALA A 67 20.35 6.97 18.44
C ALA A 67 20.75 7.27 16.99
N ASP A 68 21.96 6.99 16.64
CA ASP A 68 22.45 6.96 15.27
C ASP A 68 21.66 5.90 14.48
N GLY A 69 20.64 6.35 13.72
CA GLY A 69 19.72 5.49 13.00
C GLY A 69 18.76 4.66 13.87
N ALA A 70 18.40 5.13 15.06
CA ALA A 70 17.48 4.43 15.94
C ALA A 70 16.18 4.12 15.24
N ARG A 71 15.91 2.86 15.20
CA ARG A 71 14.71 2.26 14.66
C ARG A 71 13.71 2.21 15.78
N VAL A 72 12.60 2.89 15.62
CA VAL A 72 11.55 2.76 16.63
C VAL A 72 11.08 1.33 16.68
N LEU A 73 10.82 0.76 15.50
CA LEU A 73 10.33 -0.60 15.34
C LEU A 73 11.11 -1.28 14.23
N TYR A 74 11.77 -2.36 14.59
CA TYR A 74 12.46 -3.24 13.66
C TYR A 74 11.68 -4.54 13.49
N SER A 75 11.33 -4.89 12.27
CA SER A 75 10.59 -6.13 12.00
C SER A 75 11.23 -6.95 10.90
N ASN A 76 11.42 -8.23 11.17
CA ASN A 76 11.76 -9.27 10.20
C ASN A 76 10.61 -10.26 10.02
N SER A 77 9.40 -9.92 10.46
CA SER A 77 8.23 -10.78 10.34
C SER A 77 6.96 -9.96 10.31
N SER A 78 6.05 -10.12 11.26
CA SER A 78 4.78 -9.39 11.29
C SER A 78 4.69 -8.46 12.49
N LEU A 79 4.39 -7.20 12.26
CA LEU A 79 4.13 -6.21 13.29
C LEU A 79 2.80 -5.51 13.01
N THR A 80 1.88 -5.57 13.97
CA THR A 80 0.63 -4.82 13.94
C THR A 80 0.59 -3.81 15.07
N LEU A 81 0.31 -2.56 14.75
CA LEU A 81 -0.05 -1.51 15.71
C LEU A 81 -1.54 -1.24 15.59
N GLU A 82 -2.29 -1.35 16.67
CA GLU A 82 -3.73 -1.14 16.69
C GLU A 82 -4.14 -0.19 17.84
N GLY A 83 -4.57 1.01 17.49
CA GLY A 83 -4.88 2.05 18.48
C GLY A 83 -3.67 2.48 19.31
N VAL A 84 -2.49 2.57 18.68
CA VAL A 84 -1.22 2.91 19.35
C VAL A 84 -0.72 4.26 18.85
N THR A 85 -0.29 5.10 19.77
CA THR A 85 0.51 6.29 19.45
C THR A 85 1.98 5.97 19.67
N VAL A 86 2.78 6.12 18.62
CA VAL A 86 4.24 6.00 18.69
C VAL A 86 4.85 7.37 18.52
N GLY A 87 5.66 7.81 19.47
CA GLY A 87 6.40 9.06 19.41
C GLY A 87 7.89 8.84 19.65
N VAL A 88 8.74 9.42 18.81
CA VAL A 88 10.18 9.33 18.98
C VAL A 88 10.86 10.64 18.75
N GLU A 89 11.86 10.90 19.59
CA GLU A 89 12.81 11.98 19.46
C GLU A 89 14.11 11.41 18.86
N GLY A 90 14.79 12.20 18.07
CA GLY A 90 16.05 11.87 17.42
C GLY A 90 16.06 12.37 15.98
N GLU A 91 17.24 12.70 15.48
CA GLU A 91 17.40 13.13 14.10
C GLU A 91 17.68 11.95 13.17
N ASP A 92 17.09 11.98 11.99
CA ASP A 92 17.29 11.01 10.89
C ASP A 92 17.01 9.54 11.26
N ILE A 93 16.14 9.34 12.24
CA ILE A 93 15.73 8.02 12.70
C ILE A 93 14.65 7.43 11.79
N TYR A 94 14.40 6.14 11.96
CA TYR A 94 13.30 5.42 11.32
C TYR A 94 12.16 5.18 12.31
N GLY A 95 10.94 5.43 11.87
CA GLY A 95 9.75 5.03 12.62
C GLY A 95 9.58 3.51 12.60
N ILE A 96 9.38 2.95 11.43
CA ILE A 96 9.34 1.50 11.22
C ILE A 96 10.32 1.14 10.12
N VAL A 97 11.14 0.14 10.36
CA VAL A 97 12.04 -0.39 9.34
C VAL A 97 11.99 -1.91 9.33
N THR A 98 11.97 -2.48 8.13
CA THR A 98 12.23 -3.90 7.93
C THR A 98 13.62 -4.11 7.35
N ASN A 99 14.17 -5.30 7.50
CA ASN A 99 15.49 -5.63 6.99
C ASN A 99 15.44 -6.90 6.14
N GLY A 100 16.30 -6.92 5.14
CA GLY A 100 16.43 -8.06 4.24
C GLY A 100 15.45 -8.02 3.07
N THR A 101 16.01 -8.00 1.87
CA THR A 101 15.23 -7.93 0.62
C THR A 101 14.48 -9.22 0.30
N ASN A 102 14.90 -10.35 0.89
CA ASN A 102 14.30 -11.68 0.67
C ASN A 102 13.38 -12.13 1.81
N VAL A 103 13.19 -11.31 2.84
CA VAL A 103 12.35 -11.66 3.99
C VAL A 103 10.92 -11.19 3.72
N LYS A 104 9.94 -12.07 3.96
CA LYS A 104 8.53 -11.72 3.84
C LYS A 104 8.04 -11.10 5.13
N ASN A 105 7.87 -9.79 5.13
CA ASN A 105 7.39 -9.02 6.27
C ASN A 105 5.92 -8.62 6.09
N ALA A 106 5.23 -8.37 7.21
CA ALA A 106 3.90 -7.77 7.21
C ALA A 106 3.83 -6.67 8.28
N ILE A 107 3.61 -5.44 7.84
CA ILE A 107 3.43 -4.28 8.72
C ILE A 107 1.99 -3.82 8.59
N ALA A 108 1.29 -3.64 9.71
CA ALA A 108 -0.05 -3.09 9.74
C ALA A 108 -0.18 -1.97 10.78
N LEU A 109 -0.62 -0.80 10.33
CA LEU A 109 -1.05 0.29 11.18
C LEU A 109 -2.57 0.41 11.07
N LYS A 110 -3.27 0.29 12.21
CA LYS A 110 -4.72 0.41 12.29
C LYS A 110 -5.08 1.39 13.41
N ASN A 111 -5.82 2.44 13.07
CA ASN A 111 -6.21 3.47 14.04
C ASN A 111 -5.05 3.96 14.92
N SER A 112 -3.86 4.07 14.34
CA SER A 112 -2.61 4.31 15.06
C SER A 112 -1.92 5.58 14.56
N THR A 113 -1.04 6.15 15.38
CA THR A 113 -0.25 7.33 15.02
C THR A 113 1.24 7.01 15.15
N LEU A 114 1.99 7.34 14.10
CA LEU A 114 3.46 7.25 14.08
C LEU A 114 4.04 8.66 13.93
N ASN A 115 4.64 9.19 14.98
CA ASN A 115 5.27 10.51 15.01
C ASN A 115 6.79 10.37 15.00
N VAL A 116 7.40 10.79 13.88
CA VAL A 116 8.85 10.80 13.67
C VAL A 116 9.26 12.17 13.12
N PRO A 117 9.09 13.25 13.90
CA PRO A 117 9.14 14.63 13.40
C PRO A 117 10.49 15.06 12.84
N ASN A 118 11.55 14.33 13.12
CA ASN A 118 12.91 14.58 12.65
C ASN A 118 13.50 13.43 11.81
N GLY A 119 12.70 12.46 11.40
CA GLY A 119 13.17 11.25 10.71
C GLY A 119 12.27 10.80 9.58
N ASN A 120 12.38 9.52 9.27
CA ASN A 120 11.68 8.80 8.23
C ASN A 120 10.52 7.98 8.85
N GLY A 121 9.36 7.95 8.23
CA GLY A 121 8.22 7.18 8.74
C GLY A 121 8.42 5.67 8.62
N ILE A 122 8.08 5.10 7.48
CA ILE A 122 8.23 3.66 7.20
C ILE A 122 9.23 3.47 6.07
N TYR A 123 10.23 2.62 6.28
CA TYR A 123 11.10 2.11 5.22
C TYR A 123 10.89 0.60 5.04
N PHE A 124 10.45 0.19 3.85
CA PHE A 124 10.09 -1.19 3.54
C PHE A 124 10.85 -1.70 2.30
N PRO A 125 12.04 -2.32 2.49
CA PRO A 125 12.82 -2.92 1.41
C PRO A 125 12.50 -4.40 1.16
N SER A 126 11.56 -4.97 1.91
CA SER A 126 11.31 -6.41 2.02
C SER A 126 10.14 -6.85 1.15
N THR A 127 10.07 -8.14 0.85
CA THR A 127 8.86 -8.73 0.28
C THR A 127 7.74 -8.79 1.33
N GLY A 128 6.49 -8.83 0.90
CA GLY A 128 5.34 -8.91 1.79
C GLY A 128 4.45 -7.67 1.70
N THR A 129 3.93 -7.19 2.83
CA THR A 129 2.86 -6.19 2.78
C THR A 129 3.00 -5.10 3.84
N VAL A 130 2.64 -3.87 3.45
CA VAL A 130 2.36 -2.77 4.37
C VAL A 130 0.89 -2.40 4.24
N THR A 131 0.17 -2.31 5.35
CA THR A 131 -1.21 -1.85 5.40
C THR A 131 -1.33 -0.66 6.34
N ILE A 132 -1.93 0.43 5.87
CA ILE A 132 -2.19 1.64 6.65
C ILE A 132 -3.67 1.94 6.57
N GLU A 133 -4.37 1.84 7.69
CA GLU A 133 -5.80 2.02 7.78
C GLU A 133 -6.16 2.98 8.92
N ASN A 134 -6.88 4.07 8.59
CA ASN A 134 -7.28 5.10 9.56
C ASN A 134 -6.14 5.54 10.49
N SER A 135 -4.93 5.66 9.95
CA SER A 135 -3.71 5.90 10.74
C SER A 135 -2.98 7.15 10.28
N ILE A 136 -2.23 7.75 11.21
CA ILE A 136 -1.51 9.00 10.98
C ILE A 136 -0.01 8.72 10.98
N ILE A 137 0.70 9.25 9.98
CA ILE A 137 2.17 9.24 9.95
C ILE A 137 2.65 10.69 9.80
N ASN A 138 3.45 11.14 10.76
CA ASN A 138 4.12 12.43 10.71
C ASN A 138 5.63 12.20 10.65
N ALA A 139 6.26 12.61 9.56
CA ALA A 139 7.69 12.44 9.32
C ALA A 139 8.33 13.73 8.79
N LYS A 140 9.66 13.78 8.79
CA LYS A 140 10.40 14.88 8.20
C LYS A 140 10.77 14.61 6.75
N TYR A 141 11.30 13.43 6.45
CA TYR A 141 11.99 13.20 5.18
C TYR A 141 11.23 12.31 4.19
N VAL A 142 10.50 11.31 4.65
CA VAL A 142 9.60 10.47 3.86
C VAL A 142 8.55 9.85 4.77
N GLY A 143 7.30 9.80 4.31
CA GLY A 143 6.23 9.16 5.07
C GLY A 143 6.31 7.64 4.99
N VAL A 144 6.24 7.11 3.79
CA VAL A 144 6.40 5.68 3.50
C VAL A 144 7.29 5.53 2.26
N GLN A 145 8.38 4.80 2.38
CA GLN A 145 9.19 4.40 1.22
C GLN A 145 9.12 2.89 1.04
N MET A 146 8.57 2.48 -0.10
CA MET A 146 8.51 1.10 -0.56
C MET A 146 9.62 0.87 -1.59
N CYS A 147 10.44 -0.17 -1.38
CA CYS A 147 11.42 -0.62 -2.39
C CYS A 147 11.14 -2.05 -2.86
N ALA A 148 10.19 -2.75 -2.24
CA ALA A 148 9.71 -4.07 -2.64
C ALA A 148 8.33 -4.32 -1.99
N GLY A 149 7.68 -5.44 -2.35
CA GLY A 149 6.41 -5.85 -1.75
C GLY A 149 5.22 -4.96 -2.10
N SER A 150 4.13 -5.07 -1.36
CA SER A 150 2.86 -4.39 -1.64
C SER A 150 2.46 -3.41 -0.54
N LEU A 151 1.74 -2.35 -0.92
CA LEU A 151 1.22 -1.34 0.00
C LEU A 151 -0.30 -1.18 -0.22
N ALA A 152 -1.06 -1.14 0.87
CA ALA A 152 -2.46 -0.76 0.87
C ALA A 152 -2.69 0.40 1.86
N VAL A 153 -3.19 1.52 1.35
CA VAL A 153 -3.53 2.71 2.15
C VAL A 153 -5.00 3.02 2.00
N ARG A 154 -5.73 3.05 3.10
CA ARG A 154 -7.19 3.23 3.09
C ARG A 154 -7.73 3.89 4.35
N GLY A 155 -8.97 4.33 4.26
CA GLY A 155 -9.72 4.93 5.35
C GLY A 155 -9.57 6.43 5.44
N ALA A 156 -10.70 7.13 5.55
CA ALA A 156 -10.80 8.59 5.51
C ALA A 156 -10.03 9.33 6.62
N GLN A 157 -9.65 8.63 7.70
CA GLN A 157 -8.84 9.20 8.78
C GLN A 157 -7.34 8.99 8.56
N THR A 158 -6.94 8.30 7.49
CA THR A 158 -5.52 8.13 7.17
C THR A 158 -4.93 9.47 6.76
N ALA A 159 -3.79 9.82 7.39
CA ALA A 159 -3.07 11.04 7.05
C ALA A 159 -1.55 10.79 7.09
N ILE A 160 -0.86 11.17 6.02
CA ILE A 160 0.60 11.09 5.95
C ILE A 160 1.14 12.48 5.65
N THR A 161 1.93 13.03 6.59
CA THR A 161 2.49 14.37 6.47
C THR A 161 4.01 14.31 6.53
N VAL A 162 4.65 14.94 5.54
CA VAL A 162 6.10 15.11 5.43
C VAL A 162 6.42 16.59 5.35
N THR A 163 7.44 17.03 6.10
CA THR A 163 7.72 18.47 6.26
C THR A 163 9.02 18.94 5.61
N GLY A 164 9.89 18.04 5.18
CA GLY A 164 11.18 18.35 4.57
C GLY A 164 11.69 17.18 3.70
N ARG A 165 12.88 17.31 3.19
CA ARG A 165 13.57 16.28 2.41
C ARG A 165 15.06 16.30 2.70
N HIS A 166 15.75 15.19 2.42
CA HIS A 166 17.22 15.18 2.38
C HIS A 166 17.72 15.74 1.05
N GLU A 167 18.53 16.78 1.11
CA GLU A 167 19.08 17.38 -0.10
C GLU A 167 20.16 16.52 -0.78
N ASN A 168 20.87 15.72 0.00
CA ASN A 168 22.04 14.96 -0.48
C ASN A 168 22.08 13.52 0.05
N LYS A 169 20.99 12.97 0.53
CA LYS A 169 21.00 11.59 1.03
C LYS A 169 21.01 10.64 -0.16
N THR A 170 22.05 9.87 -0.25
CA THR A 170 22.31 8.97 -1.38
C THR A 170 21.83 7.55 -1.13
N GLY A 171 21.13 7.32 0.00
CA GLY A 171 20.53 6.04 0.31
C GLY A 171 21.55 4.91 0.52
N ASP A 172 22.67 5.17 1.19
CA ASP A 172 23.65 4.11 1.51
C ASP A 172 23.03 3.03 2.38
N ASP A 173 22.04 3.40 3.20
CA ASP A 173 21.22 2.50 4.01
C ASP A 173 19.86 2.16 3.35
N GLY A 174 19.63 2.62 2.13
CA GLY A 174 18.43 2.35 1.33
C GLY A 174 17.36 3.44 1.40
N VAL A 175 17.27 4.27 2.42
CA VAL A 175 16.33 5.39 2.49
C VAL A 175 16.84 6.57 1.67
N ILE A 176 15.95 7.12 0.86
CA ILE A 176 16.26 8.30 0.04
C ILE A 176 15.81 9.58 0.73
N GLY A 177 14.64 9.57 1.39
CA GLY A 177 14.12 10.73 2.11
C GLY A 177 13.80 11.89 1.18
N ASP A 178 13.10 11.61 0.09
CA ASP A 178 12.84 12.51 -1.04
C ASP A 178 11.77 13.57 -0.80
N GLY A 179 11.15 13.56 0.39
CA GLY A 179 10.10 14.52 0.78
C GLY A 179 8.68 14.09 0.42
N ALA A 180 8.48 12.95 -0.21
CA ALA A 180 7.15 12.47 -0.56
C ALA A 180 6.40 11.90 0.66
N ALA A 181 5.07 12.00 0.64
CA ALA A 181 4.24 11.27 1.61
C ALA A 181 4.34 9.76 1.36
N ILE A 182 4.29 9.35 0.09
CA ILE A 182 4.49 7.97 -0.32
C ILE A 182 5.49 7.94 -1.48
N SER A 183 6.57 7.20 -1.30
CA SER A 183 7.64 7.01 -2.27
C SER A 183 7.73 5.54 -2.66
N ILE A 184 7.53 5.24 -3.94
CA ILE A 184 7.61 3.90 -4.51
C ILE A 184 8.83 3.86 -5.41
N VAL A 185 9.82 3.09 -5.02
CA VAL A 185 11.15 3.13 -5.62
C VAL A 185 11.50 1.77 -6.22
N GLU A 186 11.46 1.68 -7.54
CA GLU A 186 12.03 0.56 -8.26
C GLU A 186 13.56 0.66 -8.17
N ARG A 187 14.20 -0.41 -7.72
CA ARG A 187 15.62 -0.33 -7.37
C ARG A 187 16.36 -1.63 -7.59
N GLU A 188 17.48 -1.56 -8.30
CA GLU A 188 18.36 -2.71 -8.51
C GLU A 188 18.85 -3.30 -7.17
N GLY A 189 18.79 -4.63 -7.06
CA GLY A 189 19.19 -5.38 -5.86
C GLY A 189 18.07 -5.59 -4.84
N TYR A 190 16.88 -5.07 -5.11
CA TYR A 190 15.67 -5.34 -4.34
C TYR A 190 14.77 -6.33 -5.09
N GLN A 191 13.79 -6.90 -4.40
CA GLN A 191 12.76 -7.72 -5.01
C GLN A 191 11.70 -6.85 -5.69
N ASP A 192 10.87 -7.46 -6.53
CA ASP A 192 9.84 -6.75 -7.26
C ASP A 192 8.84 -6.04 -6.33
N LEU A 193 8.44 -4.85 -6.73
CA LEU A 193 7.30 -4.17 -6.18
C LEU A 193 6.03 -4.91 -6.60
N GLY A 194 5.19 -5.19 -5.62
CA GLY A 194 3.86 -5.72 -5.84
C GLY A 194 2.84 -4.58 -6.02
N THR A 195 1.57 -4.85 -5.77
CA THR A 195 0.52 -3.85 -5.91
C THR A 195 0.61 -2.77 -4.83
N VAL A 196 0.56 -1.51 -5.23
CA VAL A 196 0.44 -0.34 -4.37
C VAL A 196 -0.93 0.30 -4.59
N THR A 197 -1.82 0.26 -3.59
CA THR A 197 -3.15 0.87 -3.66
C THR A 197 -3.29 2.00 -2.67
N ILE A 198 -3.82 3.14 -3.13
CA ILE A 198 -4.18 4.29 -2.30
C ILE A 198 -5.65 4.60 -2.57
N GLU A 199 -6.51 4.28 -1.61
CA GLU A 199 -7.97 4.33 -1.77
C GLU A 199 -8.59 5.55 -1.10
N ASP A 200 -7.99 6.08 -0.04
CA ASP A 200 -8.48 7.24 0.72
C ASP A 200 -7.37 7.80 1.62
N GLY A 201 -7.59 8.99 2.17
CA GLY A 201 -6.71 9.65 3.12
C GLY A 201 -6.27 11.05 2.69
N THR A 202 -5.40 11.66 3.49
CA THR A 202 -4.80 12.98 3.22
C THR A 202 -3.28 12.87 3.18
N PHE A 203 -2.67 13.32 2.09
CA PHE A 203 -1.25 13.15 1.82
C PHE A 203 -0.58 14.49 1.58
N LYS A 204 0.31 14.87 2.49
CA LYS A 204 1.05 16.11 2.41
C LYS A 204 2.55 15.82 2.32
N SER A 205 3.14 16.21 1.21
CA SER A 205 4.59 16.17 0.96
C SER A 205 5.29 17.44 1.45
N ALA A 206 6.61 17.41 1.44
CA ALA A 206 7.44 18.61 1.56
C ALA A 206 7.13 19.61 0.44
N GLU A 207 7.49 20.87 0.65
CA GLU A 207 7.25 21.91 -0.33
C GLU A 207 7.88 21.57 -1.69
N SER A 208 7.10 21.76 -2.76
CA SER A 208 7.52 21.47 -4.14
C SER A 208 7.91 20.01 -4.43
N VAL A 209 7.35 19.08 -3.67
CA VAL A 209 7.51 17.65 -3.86
C VAL A 209 6.16 17.01 -4.13
N ASP A 210 6.11 16.04 -5.06
CA ASP A 210 4.92 15.25 -5.30
C ASP A 210 4.53 14.43 -4.07
N ALA A 211 3.23 14.38 -3.76
CA ALA A 211 2.76 13.65 -2.60
C ALA A 211 2.91 12.13 -2.76
N VAL A 212 2.75 11.64 -3.98
CA VAL A 212 3.02 10.26 -4.38
C VAL A 212 4.09 10.29 -5.47
N LYS A 213 5.24 9.69 -5.22
CA LYS A 213 6.34 9.54 -6.18
C LYS A 213 6.51 8.07 -6.54
N ALA A 214 6.64 7.78 -7.82
CA ALA A 214 7.01 6.45 -8.32
C ALA A 214 8.12 6.61 -9.37
N TYR A 215 9.29 6.05 -9.10
CA TYR A 215 10.47 6.23 -9.94
C TYR A 215 11.45 5.06 -9.78
N ALA A 216 12.31 4.88 -10.79
CA ALA A 216 13.47 4.02 -10.68
C ALA A 216 14.65 4.78 -10.03
N PHE A 217 15.42 4.11 -9.18
CA PHE A 217 16.58 4.72 -8.54
C PHE A 217 17.88 4.08 -9.00
N ASN A 218 18.71 4.87 -9.66
CA ASN A 218 20.03 4.44 -10.11
C ASN A 218 21.04 4.46 -8.96
N ASN A 219 21.41 3.27 -8.48
CA ASN A 219 22.35 3.12 -7.38
C ASN A 219 23.75 3.65 -7.67
N ALA A 220 24.19 3.59 -8.93
CA ALA A 220 25.55 4.00 -9.31
C ALA A 220 25.68 5.53 -9.34
N ASN A 221 24.70 6.22 -9.90
CA ASN A 221 24.70 7.67 -10.06
C ASN A 221 23.98 8.40 -8.92
N LYS A 222 23.23 7.66 -8.07
CA LYS A 222 22.41 8.20 -6.97
C LYS A 222 21.33 9.18 -7.48
N THR A 223 20.70 8.83 -8.60
CA THR A 223 19.69 9.68 -9.27
C THR A 223 18.36 8.98 -9.41
N GLU A 224 17.30 9.78 -9.35
CA GLU A 224 15.96 9.37 -9.72
C GLU A 224 15.86 9.30 -11.25
N GLU A 225 15.28 8.23 -11.77
CA GLU A 225 15.04 8.01 -13.19
C GLU A 225 13.57 7.72 -13.44
N ALA A 226 13.10 7.96 -14.66
CA ALA A 226 11.73 7.65 -15.03
C ALA A 226 11.46 6.15 -14.93
N TRP A 227 10.27 5.80 -14.41
CA TRP A 227 9.74 4.43 -14.38
C TRP A 227 8.45 4.35 -15.21
N PRO A 228 8.52 4.06 -16.50
CA PRO A 228 7.36 4.14 -17.41
C PRO A 228 6.22 3.18 -17.07
N THR A 229 6.52 2.05 -16.43
CA THR A 229 5.53 1.03 -16.04
C THR A 229 5.03 1.18 -14.60
N ALA A 230 5.31 2.29 -13.94
CA ALA A 230 4.87 2.53 -12.56
C ALA A 230 3.35 2.38 -12.38
N GLY A 231 2.55 2.76 -13.36
CA GLY A 231 1.09 2.61 -13.33
C GLY A 231 0.59 1.16 -13.38
N GLU A 232 1.43 0.19 -13.74
CA GLU A 232 1.08 -1.23 -13.65
C GLU A 232 1.14 -1.74 -12.19
N VAL A 233 1.85 -1.01 -11.33
CA VAL A 233 2.06 -1.33 -9.92
C VAL A 233 1.23 -0.42 -9.01
N VAL A 234 1.20 0.89 -9.29
CA VAL A 234 0.56 1.91 -8.47
C VAL A 234 -0.85 2.22 -8.97
N SER A 235 -1.81 2.25 -8.06
CA SER A 235 -3.22 2.52 -8.34
C SER A 235 -3.78 3.44 -7.26
N VAL A 236 -4.00 4.72 -7.60
CA VAL A 236 -4.61 5.72 -6.73
C VAL A 236 -6.07 5.91 -7.14
N SER A 237 -7.01 5.58 -6.26
CA SER A 237 -8.45 5.67 -6.52
C SER A 237 -9.19 6.63 -5.59
N GLY A 238 -8.49 7.28 -4.68
CA GLY A 238 -9.06 8.27 -3.77
C GLY A 238 -8.01 8.99 -2.96
N GLY A 239 -8.46 9.94 -2.15
CA GLY A 239 -7.63 10.73 -1.26
C GLY A 239 -7.43 12.18 -1.69
N THR A 240 -6.86 12.96 -0.77
CA THR A 240 -6.54 14.39 -0.96
C THR A 240 -5.02 14.59 -0.86
N PHE A 241 -4.44 15.28 -1.82
CA PHE A 241 -2.99 15.39 -1.99
C PHE A 241 -2.54 16.85 -2.06
N SER A 242 -1.38 17.16 -1.48
CA SER A 242 -0.78 18.50 -1.54
C SER A 242 -0.23 18.85 -2.94
N ALA A 243 0.01 17.86 -3.78
CA ALA A 243 0.47 18.01 -5.17
C ALA A 243 -0.34 17.10 -6.07
N GLU A 244 -0.36 17.38 -7.37
CA GLU A 244 -1.08 16.60 -8.37
C GLU A 244 -0.54 15.17 -8.42
N VAL A 245 -1.44 14.19 -8.39
CA VAL A 245 -1.10 12.80 -8.65
C VAL A 245 -1.09 12.61 -10.17
N PRO A 246 0.03 12.15 -10.76
CA PRO A 246 0.09 11.88 -12.20
C PRO A 246 -1.01 10.91 -12.63
N GLU A 247 -1.67 11.19 -13.77
CA GLU A 247 -2.75 10.34 -14.30
C GLU A 247 -2.30 8.88 -14.47
N ALA A 248 -1.04 8.67 -14.86
CA ALA A 248 -0.47 7.33 -14.98
C ALA A 248 -0.44 6.52 -13.68
N LEU A 249 -0.52 7.16 -12.51
CA LEU A 249 -0.59 6.52 -11.20
C LEU A 249 -2.02 6.42 -10.67
N CYS A 250 -2.99 7.09 -11.31
CA CYS A 250 -4.39 6.96 -10.95
C CYS A 250 -4.95 5.62 -11.46
N GLN A 251 -5.88 5.06 -10.71
CA GLN A 251 -6.65 3.91 -11.20
C GLN A 251 -7.36 4.28 -12.51
N ASP A 252 -7.47 3.34 -13.43
CA ASP A 252 -8.21 3.58 -14.69
C ASP A 252 -9.61 4.17 -14.43
N GLY A 253 -9.92 5.26 -15.12
CA GLY A 253 -11.14 6.01 -14.91
C GLY A 253 -11.13 6.98 -13.72
N TYR A 254 -10.01 7.17 -13.07
CA TYR A 254 -9.85 8.14 -11.99
C TYR A 254 -8.89 9.25 -12.40
N VAL A 255 -9.08 10.44 -11.83
CA VAL A 255 -8.29 11.63 -12.13
C VAL A 255 -8.11 12.49 -10.89
N ALA A 256 -6.96 13.16 -10.80
CA ALA A 256 -6.70 14.18 -9.79
C ALA A 256 -7.28 15.51 -10.22
N VAL A 257 -8.17 16.10 -9.42
CA VAL A 257 -8.78 17.40 -9.68
C VAL A 257 -8.41 18.38 -8.56
N LYS A 258 -7.94 19.57 -8.93
CA LYS A 258 -7.62 20.60 -7.96
C LYS A 258 -8.89 21.17 -7.33
N ASP A 259 -8.94 21.16 -5.98
CA ASP A 259 -10.05 21.72 -5.22
C ASP A 259 -9.91 23.25 -4.98
N GLU A 260 -10.91 23.85 -4.32
CA GLU A 260 -10.93 25.28 -4.02
C GLU A 260 -9.81 25.70 -3.02
N ASN A 261 -9.28 24.77 -2.24
CA ASN A 261 -8.23 25.01 -1.25
C ASN A 261 -6.83 24.86 -1.85
N GLY A 262 -6.73 24.45 -3.12
CA GLY A 262 -5.49 24.25 -3.82
C GLY A 262 -4.88 22.86 -3.67
N SER A 263 -5.57 21.95 -2.99
CA SER A 263 -5.24 20.52 -2.92
C SER A 263 -5.78 19.78 -4.13
N PHE A 264 -5.27 18.58 -4.37
CA PHE A 264 -5.74 17.71 -5.45
C PHE A 264 -6.51 16.53 -4.86
N VAL A 265 -7.73 16.32 -5.34
CA VAL A 265 -8.58 15.20 -4.92
C VAL A 265 -8.63 14.20 -6.06
N VAL A 266 -8.24 12.97 -5.78
CA VAL A 266 -8.41 11.87 -6.74
C VAL A 266 -9.81 11.30 -6.61
N GLY A 267 -10.50 11.17 -7.73
CA GLY A 267 -11.86 10.65 -7.81
C GLY A 267 -12.19 10.17 -9.21
N LYS A 268 -13.40 9.64 -9.37
CA LYS A 268 -13.88 9.18 -10.69
C LYS A 268 -13.89 10.32 -11.69
N ASP A 269 -13.35 10.08 -12.86
CA ASP A 269 -13.47 10.99 -13.99
C ASP A 269 -14.95 11.01 -14.48
N PRO A 270 -15.64 12.14 -14.41
CA PRO A 270 -17.04 12.22 -14.83
C PRO A 270 -17.23 11.99 -16.34
N ALA A 271 -16.17 12.07 -17.13
CA ALA A 271 -16.20 11.78 -18.56
C ALA A 271 -16.11 10.29 -18.89
N LYS A 272 -15.80 9.43 -17.91
CA LYS A 272 -15.64 7.99 -18.11
C LYS A 272 -16.89 7.21 -17.71
N THR A 273 -17.13 6.12 -18.41
CA THR A 273 -18.20 5.17 -18.08
C THR A 273 -17.59 3.94 -17.41
N PHE A 274 -18.06 3.63 -16.21
CA PHE A 274 -17.61 2.45 -15.49
C PHE A 274 -18.50 1.26 -15.82
N VAL A 275 -17.88 0.17 -16.26
CA VAL A 275 -18.55 -1.03 -16.79
C VAL A 275 -18.42 -2.27 -15.94
N ALA A 276 -17.43 -2.30 -15.04
CA ALA A 276 -17.17 -3.44 -14.16
C ALA A 276 -16.83 -2.98 -12.74
N GLN A 277 -16.97 -3.89 -11.75
CA GLN A 277 -16.60 -3.61 -10.35
C GLN A 277 -16.13 -4.86 -9.60
N ILE A 278 -15.26 -4.66 -8.59
CA ILE A 278 -14.84 -5.64 -7.60
C ILE A 278 -15.09 -5.01 -6.22
N GLY A 279 -16.04 -5.55 -5.44
CA GLY A 279 -16.50 -4.87 -4.22
C GLY A 279 -16.99 -3.45 -4.56
N ASP A 280 -16.38 -2.42 -3.96
CA ASP A 280 -16.71 -1.01 -4.18
C ASP A 280 -15.81 -0.34 -5.25
N ARG A 281 -14.79 -1.02 -5.75
CA ARG A 281 -13.90 -0.50 -6.79
C ARG A 281 -14.53 -0.67 -8.17
N GLU A 282 -14.66 0.40 -8.92
CA GLU A 282 -15.21 0.39 -10.28
C GLU A 282 -14.12 0.59 -11.34
N PHE A 283 -14.34 0.04 -12.52
CA PHE A 283 -13.40 0.00 -13.64
C PHE A 283 -14.09 0.41 -14.93
N THR A 284 -13.37 1.09 -15.81
CA THR A 284 -13.88 1.51 -17.12
C THR A 284 -13.79 0.40 -18.16
N THR A 285 -13.02 -0.64 -17.91
CA THR A 285 -12.90 -1.82 -18.78
C THR A 285 -13.11 -3.11 -17.97
N ILE A 286 -13.64 -4.14 -18.62
CA ILE A 286 -13.80 -5.46 -18.01
C ILE A 286 -12.44 -6.11 -17.78
N GLN A 287 -11.50 -5.98 -18.73
CA GLN A 287 -10.14 -6.51 -18.59
C GLN A 287 -9.41 -5.86 -17.41
N GLY A 288 -9.51 -4.53 -17.24
CA GLY A 288 -8.90 -3.84 -16.10
C GLY A 288 -9.40 -4.36 -14.75
N ALA A 289 -10.69 -4.69 -14.65
CA ALA A 289 -11.23 -5.34 -13.46
C ALA A 289 -10.67 -6.78 -13.27
N ILE A 290 -10.56 -7.56 -14.34
CA ILE A 290 -9.98 -8.91 -14.30
C ILE A 290 -8.51 -8.86 -13.84
N ASP A 291 -7.74 -7.92 -14.37
CA ASP A 291 -6.32 -7.76 -14.04
C ASP A 291 -6.11 -7.32 -12.57
N ALA A 292 -7.01 -6.51 -12.05
CA ALA A 292 -6.98 -6.04 -10.66
C ALA A 292 -7.55 -7.06 -9.65
N ALA A 293 -8.27 -8.09 -10.12
CA ALA A 293 -8.88 -9.10 -9.26
C ALA A 293 -7.84 -10.00 -8.58
N GLY A 294 -8.06 -10.29 -7.32
CA GLY A 294 -7.38 -11.37 -6.59
C GLY A 294 -8.03 -12.74 -6.85
N SER A 295 -7.30 -13.81 -6.55
CA SER A 295 -7.86 -15.17 -6.67
C SER A 295 -9.04 -15.36 -5.71
N GLY A 296 -10.20 -15.73 -6.24
CA GLY A 296 -11.45 -15.89 -5.51
C GLY A 296 -12.40 -14.70 -5.59
N ASP A 297 -11.96 -13.57 -6.15
CA ASP A 297 -12.80 -12.38 -6.30
C ASP A 297 -13.93 -12.59 -7.32
N THR A 298 -14.94 -11.73 -7.19
CA THR A 298 -16.05 -11.62 -8.14
C THR A 298 -15.95 -10.27 -8.86
N VAL A 299 -15.72 -10.33 -10.17
CA VAL A 299 -15.84 -9.20 -11.10
C VAL A 299 -17.29 -9.12 -11.58
N ARG A 300 -18.00 -8.05 -11.19
CA ARG A 300 -19.37 -7.78 -11.62
C ARG A 300 -19.36 -6.88 -12.84
N ILE A 301 -20.06 -7.26 -13.90
CA ILE A 301 -20.18 -6.52 -15.13
C ILE A 301 -21.57 -5.90 -15.21
N LYS A 302 -21.63 -4.59 -15.48
CA LYS A 302 -22.89 -3.88 -15.67
C LYS A 302 -23.60 -4.33 -16.94
N PRO A 303 -24.93 -4.09 -17.07
CA PRO A 303 -25.65 -4.36 -18.31
C PRO A 303 -25.02 -3.59 -19.48
N GLY A 304 -24.93 -4.23 -20.64
CA GLY A 304 -24.38 -3.62 -21.85
C GLY A 304 -23.81 -4.66 -22.81
N THR A 305 -23.47 -4.21 -24.02
CA THR A 305 -22.79 -5.02 -25.03
C THR A 305 -21.33 -4.61 -25.13
N TYR A 306 -20.45 -5.57 -24.94
CA TYR A 306 -19.01 -5.38 -24.87
C TYR A 306 -18.31 -6.24 -25.93
N ALA A 307 -17.46 -5.59 -26.72
CA ALA A 307 -16.75 -6.23 -27.83
C ALA A 307 -15.27 -6.53 -27.51
N ASP A 308 -14.86 -6.29 -26.25
CA ASP A 308 -13.49 -6.47 -25.83
C ASP A 308 -13.11 -7.95 -25.78
N ASP A 309 -11.89 -8.27 -26.20
CA ASP A 309 -11.29 -9.57 -25.98
C ASP A 309 -10.77 -9.65 -24.53
N LEU A 310 -11.18 -10.70 -23.82
CA LEU A 310 -10.88 -10.88 -22.41
C LEU A 310 -9.96 -12.09 -22.19
N THR A 311 -8.98 -11.92 -21.29
CA THR A 311 -8.10 -12.99 -20.83
C THR A 311 -8.22 -13.17 -19.33
N ILE A 312 -8.60 -14.37 -18.87
CA ILE A 312 -8.78 -14.70 -17.46
C ILE A 312 -7.69 -15.68 -17.04
N SER A 313 -6.64 -15.17 -16.37
CA SER A 313 -5.49 -15.94 -15.91
C SER A 313 -5.52 -16.30 -14.43
N LYS A 314 -6.62 -15.97 -13.73
CA LYS A 314 -6.77 -16.16 -12.27
C LYS A 314 -8.10 -16.85 -11.98
N LYS A 315 -8.16 -17.59 -10.87
CA LYS A 315 -9.42 -18.19 -10.38
C LYS A 315 -10.34 -17.07 -9.88
N ILE A 316 -11.27 -16.61 -10.69
CA ILE A 316 -12.24 -15.56 -10.37
C ILE A 316 -13.64 -15.96 -10.82
N THR A 317 -14.65 -15.24 -10.32
CA THR A 317 -16.00 -15.27 -10.87
C THR A 317 -16.24 -14.03 -11.71
N LEU A 318 -16.60 -14.20 -12.98
CA LEU A 318 -17.09 -13.14 -13.85
C LEU A 318 -18.61 -13.18 -13.84
N LEU A 319 -19.24 -12.17 -13.23
CA LEU A 319 -20.69 -12.13 -13.00
C LEU A 319 -21.31 -10.98 -13.80
N GLY A 320 -22.06 -11.33 -14.83
CA GLY A 320 -22.88 -10.40 -15.58
C GLY A 320 -24.23 -10.10 -14.91
N SER A 321 -24.99 -9.21 -15.51
CA SER A 321 -26.28 -8.74 -15.01
C SER A 321 -27.49 -9.56 -15.50
N GLY A 322 -27.26 -10.58 -16.31
CA GLY A 322 -28.26 -11.48 -16.93
C GLY A 322 -27.84 -11.90 -18.33
N ALA A 323 -28.21 -13.11 -18.72
CA ALA A 323 -27.88 -13.67 -20.04
C ALA A 323 -29.04 -13.43 -21.03
N ASP A 324 -29.45 -12.17 -21.19
CA ASP A 324 -30.50 -11.74 -22.11
C ASP A 324 -30.16 -10.39 -22.75
N GLU A 325 -31.02 -9.87 -23.63
CA GLU A 325 -30.79 -8.63 -24.37
C GLU A 325 -30.67 -7.36 -23.49
N ALA A 326 -31.18 -7.42 -22.26
CA ALA A 326 -31.07 -6.33 -21.27
C ALA A 326 -29.91 -6.51 -20.28
N GLY A 327 -29.24 -7.66 -20.35
CA GLY A 327 -28.17 -8.05 -19.44
C GLY A 327 -26.77 -7.71 -19.95
N THR A 328 -25.81 -8.55 -19.63
CA THR A 328 -24.42 -8.46 -20.04
C THR A 328 -24.17 -9.31 -21.28
N ILE A 329 -23.81 -8.68 -22.40
CA ILE A 329 -23.55 -9.35 -23.67
C ILE A 329 -22.07 -9.18 -24.02
N LEU A 330 -21.36 -10.28 -24.21
CA LEU A 330 -19.99 -10.29 -24.69
C LEU A 330 -19.97 -10.76 -26.16
N THR A 331 -19.42 -9.91 -27.04
CA THR A 331 -19.26 -10.21 -28.46
C THR A 331 -17.80 -10.44 -28.86
N GLY A 332 -16.86 -10.11 -27.98
CA GLY A 332 -15.44 -10.40 -28.11
C GLY A 332 -15.08 -11.82 -27.68
N THR A 333 -13.82 -12.17 -27.81
CA THR A 333 -13.26 -13.47 -27.42
C THR A 333 -13.02 -13.51 -25.91
N VAL A 334 -13.38 -14.61 -25.25
CA VAL A 334 -13.03 -14.86 -23.84
C VAL A 334 -12.08 -16.03 -23.74
N SER A 335 -10.84 -15.75 -23.40
CA SER A 335 -9.79 -16.75 -23.17
C SER A 335 -9.67 -17.05 -21.68
N VAL A 336 -9.87 -18.31 -21.30
CA VAL A 336 -9.76 -18.78 -19.91
C VAL A 336 -8.48 -19.60 -19.76
N ALA A 337 -7.50 -19.08 -19.04
CA ALA A 337 -6.18 -19.68 -18.83
C ALA A 337 -5.94 -20.17 -17.38
N ALA A 338 -6.97 -20.13 -16.53
CA ALA A 338 -6.88 -20.55 -15.13
C ALA A 338 -7.97 -21.58 -14.79
N ASP A 339 -7.66 -22.49 -13.87
CA ASP A 339 -8.62 -23.44 -13.34
C ASP A 339 -9.59 -22.76 -12.35
N GLY A 340 -10.84 -23.25 -12.32
CA GLY A 340 -11.85 -22.81 -11.35
C GLY A 340 -12.42 -21.41 -11.59
N VAL A 341 -12.35 -20.92 -12.81
CA VAL A 341 -13.05 -19.72 -13.27
C VAL A 341 -14.55 -20.02 -13.39
N THR A 342 -15.38 -19.08 -12.94
CA THR A 342 -16.83 -19.13 -13.10
C THR A 342 -17.28 -17.98 -13.97
N LEU A 343 -18.12 -18.27 -14.97
CA LEU A 343 -18.80 -17.29 -15.83
C LEU A 343 -20.31 -17.44 -15.60
N ASP A 344 -20.96 -16.41 -15.10
CA ASP A 344 -22.38 -16.46 -14.73
C ASP A 344 -23.11 -15.18 -15.16
N GLY A 345 -24.38 -15.30 -15.56
CA GLY A 345 -25.22 -14.16 -15.97
C GLY A 345 -24.72 -13.41 -17.19
N ILE A 346 -24.01 -14.05 -18.12
CA ILE A 346 -23.41 -13.45 -19.31
C ILE A 346 -23.97 -14.13 -20.55
N TRP A 347 -24.38 -13.32 -21.52
CA TRP A 347 -24.75 -13.80 -22.84
C TRP A 347 -23.55 -13.67 -23.79
N PHE A 348 -23.04 -14.79 -24.30
CA PHE A 348 -22.00 -14.83 -25.31
C PHE A 348 -22.67 -14.80 -26.70
N GLN A 349 -22.46 -13.72 -27.43
CA GLN A 349 -23.00 -13.53 -28.75
C GLN A 349 -21.87 -13.43 -29.77
N GLN A 350 -21.72 -14.45 -30.61
CA GLN A 350 -20.75 -14.41 -31.69
C GLN A 350 -21.41 -13.89 -32.95
N THR A 351 -20.83 -12.89 -33.59
CA THR A 351 -21.20 -12.43 -34.91
C THR A 351 -20.36 -13.17 -35.96
N TYR A 352 -21.01 -13.96 -36.81
CA TYR A 352 -20.36 -14.57 -37.98
C TYR A 352 -20.38 -13.62 -39.15
N SER A 353 -19.22 -13.41 -39.81
CA SER A 353 -19.17 -12.75 -41.10
C SER A 353 -19.55 -13.75 -42.21
N GLU A 354 -20.06 -13.26 -43.35
CA GLU A 354 -20.32 -14.17 -44.49
C GLU A 354 -19.07 -14.88 -45.01
N GLN A 355 -17.86 -14.39 -44.64
CA GLN A 355 -16.60 -15.00 -44.98
C GLN A 355 -16.35 -16.28 -44.13
N ASP A 356 -16.76 -16.26 -42.87
CA ASP A 356 -16.57 -17.38 -41.95
C ASP A 356 -17.46 -18.60 -42.29
N SER A 357 -18.57 -18.34 -42.99
CA SER A 357 -19.48 -19.38 -43.47
C SER A 357 -18.96 -20.17 -44.66
N LYS A 358 -17.95 -19.67 -45.39
CA LYS A 358 -17.37 -20.32 -46.57
C LYS A 358 -16.21 -21.26 -46.27
N ASP A 359 -15.58 -21.11 -45.11
CA ASP A 359 -14.45 -21.98 -44.70
C ASP A 359 -14.90 -23.24 -43.93
N GLN A 360 -16.20 -23.41 -43.73
CA GLN A 360 -16.79 -24.58 -43.07
C GLN A 360 -17.48 -25.56 -44.04
N GLY A 361 -17.26 -25.44 -45.32
CA GLY A 361 -17.82 -26.29 -46.37
C GLY A 361 -16.87 -27.36 -46.88
#